data_605af6171ef67d363f61a2edbc1df26c
#
_entry.id   605af6171ef67d363f61a2edbc1df26c
#
_cell.length_a   1.000
_cell.length_b   1.000
_cell.length_c   1.000
_cell.angle_alpha   90.00
_cell.angle_beta   90.00
_cell.angle_gamma   90.00
#
_symmetry.space_group_name_H-M   'P 1'
#
loop_
_entity.id
_entity.type
_entity.pdbx_description
1 polymer ?
#
loop_
_entity_poly.entity_id
_entity_poly.type
_entity_poly.pdbx_seq_one_letter_code
_entity_poly.pdbx_strand_id
1 'polypeptide(L)'
;MNLLPKPRQIEEKEGFYELGWNCVIVVDSVIGDTAEEYGTVYATILRDNLQQGTGITCAVTRGVGRAGDIVLTKDAALEAQEYHLSVTENGIVIAGGDGAAVLYGVQTLGQIVSQSGGMIPCVEITDAPDIKNRGYFFDETRGRVLTLDKLKCMVDRISRYKMNQFQLYVEHTYLFRDLTEMWRDETPLTAEDILELDHYCRERHVELVPALASFGHLYMLLSTKSYGDLCERKDSWKEPFSFWDRMRHHTLNATDDRALVLVKSMLAEYGALFTSNKFNICADETFDLGKEKSKETAERDGVHEMYIRFVNELCVFLTEHGKQPQFFGDIICKNPDYISRLPKNTLCLTWGYAAEQREEECRLMAEAGARQYVCPGVCGWNQWMNLIENSYKNITRMCAYARKYRAEGILNTDWGDCGHVNYPAFSVPGMIYGACFSWNPSEIGFDEINKQISRLEYGDNSGTLVGLMAQISNYSKFDWWAANIFYEKYVLGHEPDDKLLPDAVQKEEGVVQANQKLCDVMRQMKQTAANMNPHTRPIIAEVDLAVEAIRIWNMVGTMLAVKERGEDWDEAKAYELASRIERWFMAYKQQWRAVSREGDLHHIAEIVFWYADCLRNRTNVVL
;
A
#
# COMPACT_ATOMS: atom_id res chain seq x y z
N MET A 1 -26.92 -3.37 -10.58
CA MET A 1 -25.83 -4.24 -10.10
C MET A 1 -24.58 -3.40 -9.86
N ASN A 2 -23.89 -3.54 -8.72
CA ASN A 2 -22.67 -2.82 -8.43
C ASN A 2 -21.47 -3.74 -8.72
N LEU A 3 -20.50 -3.29 -9.53
CA LEU A 3 -19.29 -4.04 -9.85
C LEU A 3 -18.07 -3.11 -9.79
N LEU A 4 -17.02 -3.55 -9.12
CA LEU A 4 -15.76 -2.85 -8.97
C LEU A 4 -14.59 -3.79 -9.33
N PRO A 5 -13.76 -3.43 -10.32
CA PRO A 5 -13.93 -2.35 -11.28
C PRO A 5 -15.19 -2.50 -12.13
N LYS A 6 -15.76 -1.37 -12.59
CA LYS A 6 -16.92 -1.39 -13.49
C LYS A 6 -16.53 -2.01 -14.84
N PRO A 7 -17.26 -3.02 -15.34
CA PRO A 7 -16.99 -3.60 -16.66
C PRO A 7 -17.15 -2.59 -17.80
N ARG A 8 -16.44 -2.82 -18.90
CA ARG A 8 -16.55 -2.00 -20.14
C ARG A 8 -17.92 -2.10 -20.76
N GLN A 9 -18.46 -3.32 -20.83
CA GLN A 9 -19.77 -3.59 -21.40
C GLN A 9 -20.53 -4.54 -20.49
N ILE A 10 -21.77 -4.20 -20.20
CA ILE A 10 -22.70 -4.99 -19.40
C ILE A 10 -24.10 -4.87 -20.01
N GLU A 11 -24.72 -6.00 -20.31
CA GLU A 11 -26.07 -6.09 -20.80
C GLU A 11 -26.89 -6.97 -19.85
N GLU A 12 -27.74 -6.35 -19.04
CA GLU A 12 -28.65 -7.07 -18.16
C GLU A 12 -29.80 -7.66 -19.00
N LYS A 13 -30.15 -8.93 -18.74
CA LYS A 13 -31.23 -9.67 -19.45
C LYS A 13 -32.29 -10.09 -18.46
N GLU A 14 -33.50 -10.39 -19.00
CA GLU A 14 -34.57 -10.96 -18.19
C GLU A 14 -34.23 -12.39 -17.76
N GLY A 15 -34.70 -12.79 -16.55
CA GLY A 15 -34.48 -14.12 -16.00
C GLY A 15 -33.32 -14.21 -14.99
N PHE A 16 -33.20 -15.40 -14.42
CA PHE A 16 -32.18 -15.71 -13.41
C PHE A 16 -31.64 -17.11 -13.62
N TYR A 17 -30.36 -17.30 -13.38
CA TYR A 17 -29.81 -18.63 -13.13
C TYR A 17 -30.06 -18.99 -11.65
N GLU A 18 -30.77 -20.09 -11.40
CA GLU A 18 -31.04 -20.62 -10.07
C GLU A 18 -29.93 -21.60 -9.68
N LEU A 19 -29.08 -21.18 -8.71
CA LEU A 19 -27.99 -22.03 -8.21
C LEU A 19 -28.56 -23.17 -7.36
N GLY A 20 -28.53 -24.39 -7.91
CA GLY A 20 -29.00 -25.59 -7.22
C GLY A 20 -27.87 -26.29 -6.44
N TRP A 21 -28.25 -27.14 -5.48
CA TRP A 21 -27.32 -27.98 -4.70
C TRP A 21 -26.49 -28.95 -5.57
N ASN A 22 -26.95 -29.27 -6.75
CA ASN A 22 -26.32 -30.17 -7.72
C ASN A 22 -25.49 -29.43 -8.78
N CYS A 23 -25.30 -28.13 -8.63
CA CYS A 23 -24.47 -27.32 -9.53
C CYS A 23 -23.02 -27.81 -9.51
N VAL A 24 -22.41 -27.88 -10.67
CA VAL A 24 -21.02 -28.29 -10.86
C VAL A 24 -20.25 -27.15 -11.53
N ILE A 25 -19.06 -26.85 -10.99
CA ILE A 25 -18.07 -25.99 -11.63
C ILE A 25 -17.20 -26.88 -12.50
N VAL A 26 -17.22 -26.65 -13.81
CA VAL A 26 -16.47 -27.42 -14.79
C VAL A 26 -15.28 -26.59 -15.29
N VAL A 27 -14.07 -27.08 -15.07
CA VAL A 27 -12.86 -26.54 -15.70
C VAL A 27 -12.68 -27.24 -17.04
N ASP A 28 -12.83 -26.50 -18.14
CA ASP A 28 -12.61 -27.04 -19.47
C ASP A 28 -11.15 -27.54 -19.62
N SER A 29 -10.96 -28.59 -20.43
CA SER A 29 -9.67 -29.21 -20.70
C SER A 29 -8.64 -28.24 -21.37
N VAL A 30 -9.11 -27.14 -21.96
CA VAL A 30 -8.25 -26.09 -22.52
C VAL A 30 -7.56 -25.24 -21.45
N ILE A 31 -7.97 -25.36 -20.18
CA ILE A 31 -7.30 -24.70 -19.04
C ILE A 31 -6.48 -25.76 -18.30
N GLY A 32 -5.17 -25.55 -18.22
CA GLY A 32 -4.24 -26.43 -17.51
C GLY A 32 -4.20 -26.18 -15.99
N ASP A 33 -3.36 -27.00 -15.31
CA ASP A 33 -2.75 -26.68 -14.02
C ASP A 33 -1.25 -26.74 -14.22
N THR A 34 -0.67 -25.63 -14.69
CA THR A 34 0.73 -25.48 -15.07
C THR A 34 1.34 -24.30 -14.32
N ALA A 35 2.57 -23.93 -14.64
CA ALA A 35 3.20 -22.71 -14.07
C ALA A 35 2.53 -21.40 -14.52
N GLU A 36 1.68 -21.44 -15.56
CA GLU A 36 1.02 -20.25 -16.15
C GLU A 36 -0.51 -20.29 -16.04
N GLU A 37 -1.08 -21.44 -15.70
CA GLU A 37 -2.52 -21.66 -15.61
C GLU A 37 -2.86 -22.47 -14.36
N TYR A 38 -3.86 -22.04 -13.61
CA TYR A 38 -4.23 -22.62 -12.31
C TYR A 38 -5.74 -22.92 -12.27
N GLY A 39 -6.22 -23.73 -13.22
CA GLY A 39 -7.65 -24.00 -13.39
C GLY A 39 -8.34 -24.54 -12.13
N THR A 40 -7.66 -25.40 -11.36
CA THR A 40 -8.18 -25.89 -10.07
C THR A 40 -8.28 -24.77 -9.02
N VAL A 41 -7.33 -23.81 -9.01
CA VAL A 41 -7.39 -22.65 -8.09
C VAL A 41 -8.54 -21.73 -8.45
N TYR A 42 -8.75 -21.45 -9.75
CA TYR A 42 -9.88 -20.59 -10.19
C TYR A 42 -11.24 -21.18 -9.78
N ALA A 43 -11.41 -22.49 -10.00
CA ALA A 43 -12.61 -23.19 -9.58
C ALA A 43 -12.81 -23.22 -8.06
N THR A 44 -11.71 -23.31 -7.30
CA THR A 44 -11.74 -23.27 -5.83
C THR A 44 -12.17 -21.89 -5.35
N ILE A 45 -11.57 -20.81 -5.89
CA ILE A 45 -11.96 -19.43 -5.58
C ILE A 45 -13.43 -19.20 -5.91
N LEU A 46 -13.90 -19.67 -7.07
CA LEU A 46 -15.31 -19.56 -7.44
C LEU A 46 -16.23 -20.31 -6.47
N ARG A 47 -15.91 -21.56 -6.15
CA ARG A 47 -16.66 -22.38 -5.18
C ARG A 47 -16.78 -21.67 -3.83
N ASP A 48 -15.69 -21.11 -3.34
CA ASP A 48 -15.66 -20.43 -2.05
C ASP A 48 -16.48 -19.12 -2.08
N ASN A 49 -16.43 -18.37 -3.19
CA ASN A 49 -17.30 -17.19 -3.41
C ASN A 49 -18.79 -17.58 -3.44
N LEU A 50 -19.14 -18.66 -4.14
CA LEU A 50 -20.51 -19.19 -4.19
C LEU A 50 -20.97 -19.63 -2.78
N GLN A 51 -20.16 -20.37 -2.07
CA GLN A 51 -20.48 -20.83 -0.72
C GLN A 51 -20.68 -19.65 0.25
N GLN A 52 -19.82 -18.62 0.19
CA GLN A 52 -19.96 -17.44 1.03
C GLN A 52 -21.23 -16.63 0.72
N GLY A 53 -21.55 -16.48 -0.56
CA GLY A 53 -22.70 -15.68 -1.00
C GLY A 53 -24.04 -16.40 -0.89
N THR A 54 -24.07 -17.75 -0.92
CA THR A 54 -25.31 -18.53 -1.04
C THR A 54 -25.49 -19.61 0.02
N GLY A 55 -24.39 -20.03 0.69
CA GLY A 55 -24.37 -21.23 1.55
C GLY A 55 -24.30 -22.56 0.78
N ILE A 56 -24.28 -22.55 -0.56
CA ILE A 56 -24.24 -23.75 -1.41
C ILE A 56 -22.79 -24.04 -1.82
N THR A 57 -22.36 -25.27 -1.60
CA THR A 57 -21.03 -25.74 -2.05
C THR A 57 -21.17 -26.54 -3.33
N CYS A 58 -20.61 -26.01 -4.43
CA CYS A 58 -20.61 -26.70 -5.73
C CYS A 58 -19.48 -27.72 -5.82
N ALA A 59 -19.72 -28.84 -6.50
CA ALA A 59 -18.65 -29.75 -6.87
C ALA A 59 -17.76 -29.14 -7.97
N VAL A 60 -16.49 -29.54 -8.01
CA VAL A 60 -15.54 -29.14 -9.06
C VAL A 60 -15.17 -30.37 -9.87
N THR A 61 -15.16 -30.24 -11.19
CA THR A 61 -14.71 -31.31 -12.12
C THR A 61 -13.98 -30.72 -13.33
N ARG A 62 -13.38 -31.59 -14.12
CA ARG A 62 -12.77 -31.23 -15.41
C ARG A 62 -13.49 -31.92 -16.56
N GLY A 63 -13.56 -31.27 -17.70
CA GLY A 63 -14.13 -31.84 -18.92
C GLY A 63 -15.08 -30.90 -19.64
N VAL A 64 -16.13 -31.46 -20.22
CA VAL A 64 -17.13 -30.71 -21.02
C VAL A 64 -18.32 -30.36 -20.12
N GLY A 65 -18.71 -29.09 -20.10
CA GLY A 65 -19.87 -28.61 -19.35
C GLY A 65 -21.20 -29.12 -19.93
N ARG A 66 -22.21 -29.19 -19.07
CA ARG A 66 -23.60 -29.56 -19.38
C ARG A 66 -24.52 -28.39 -19.06
N ALA A 67 -25.76 -28.50 -19.51
CA ALA A 67 -26.79 -27.53 -19.10
C ALA A 67 -26.91 -27.53 -17.57
N GLY A 68 -26.92 -26.35 -16.98
CA GLY A 68 -26.96 -26.14 -15.53
C GLY A 68 -25.59 -26.02 -14.86
N ASP A 69 -24.49 -26.27 -15.56
CA ASP A 69 -23.13 -26.13 -15.01
C ASP A 69 -22.63 -24.68 -15.06
N ILE A 70 -21.60 -24.40 -14.27
CA ILE A 70 -20.75 -23.20 -14.40
C ILE A 70 -19.44 -23.61 -15.07
N VAL A 71 -19.19 -23.11 -16.27
CA VAL A 71 -18.05 -23.53 -17.09
C VAL A 71 -16.97 -22.43 -17.10
N LEU A 72 -15.75 -22.83 -16.77
CA LEU A 72 -14.54 -22.00 -16.94
C LEU A 72 -13.82 -22.49 -18.19
N THR A 73 -13.63 -21.61 -19.18
CA THR A 73 -13.00 -21.97 -20.46
C THR A 73 -12.11 -20.84 -20.99
N LYS A 74 -11.38 -21.09 -22.06
CA LYS A 74 -10.65 -20.05 -22.81
C LYS A 74 -11.23 -19.89 -24.19
N ASP A 75 -11.18 -18.66 -24.70
CA ASP A 75 -11.52 -18.32 -26.08
C ASP A 75 -10.34 -17.62 -26.74
N ALA A 76 -9.76 -18.26 -27.75
CA ALA A 76 -8.62 -17.75 -28.51
C ALA A 76 -8.95 -16.47 -29.34
N ALA A 77 -10.20 -16.10 -29.46
CA ALA A 77 -10.62 -14.85 -30.11
C ALA A 77 -10.50 -13.63 -29.19
N LEU A 78 -10.39 -13.85 -27.87
CA LEU A 78 -10.20 -12.78 -26.87
C LEU A 78 -8.72 -12.44 -26.69
N GLU A 79 -8.45 -11.19 -26.39
CA GLU A 79 -7.09 -10.76 -26.07
C GLU A 79 -6.68 -11.20 -24.65
N ALA A 80 -5.37 -11.11 -24.33
CA ALA A 80 -4.88 -11.30 -22.97
C ALA A 80 -5.54 -10.33 -22.00
N GLN A 81 -5.96 -10.86 -20.83
CA GLN A 81 -6.72 -10.15 -19.79
C GLN A 81 -8.18 -9.78 -20.18
N GLU A 82 -8.64 -10.12 -21.37
CA GLU A 82 -10.02 -9.93 -21.80
C GLU A 82 -10.87 -11.16 -21.45
N TYR A 83 -12.06 -10.96 -20.88
CA TYR A 83 -13.00 -12.04 -20.59
C TYR A 83 -14.42 -11.72 -21.03
N HIS A 84 -15.16 -12.80 -21.25
CA HIS A 84 -16.60 -12.80 -21.47
C HIS A 84 -17.27 -13.63 -20.36
N LEU A 85 -18.26 -13.06 -19.69
CA LEU A 85 -19.11 -13.74 -18.72
C LEU A 85 -20.54 -13.73 -19.22
N SER A 86 -21.10 -14.91 -19.46
CA SER A 86 -22.49 -15.13 -19.84
C SER A 86 -23.23 -15.86 -18.71
N VAL A 87 -24.29 -15.26 -18.20
CA VAL A 87 -25.21 -15.88 -17.25
C VAL A 87 -26.59 -16.01 -17.95
N THR A 88 -27.05 -17.24 -18.10
CA THR A 88 -28.33 -17.59 -18.67
C THR A 88 -29.12 -18.48 -17.71
N GLU A 89 -30.43 -18.68 -17.94
CA GLU A 89 -31.21 -19.62 -17.14
C GLU A 89 -30.70 -21.07 -17.20
N ASN A 90 -29.93 -21.41 -18.24
CA ASN A 90 -29.44 -22.75 -18.52
C ASN A 90 -27.98 -23.01 -18.10
N GLY A 91 -27.29 -22.04 -17.50
CA GLY A 91 -25.92 -22.18 -17.07
C GLY A 91 -25.11 -20.88 -17.12
N ILE A 92 -23.89 -20.96 -16.63
CA ILE A 92 -22.96 -19.83 -16.60
C ILE A 92 -21.69 -20.22 -17.35
N VAL A 93 -21.18 -19.33 -18.20
CA VAL A 93 -19.90 -19.52 -18.91
C VAL A 93 -18.98 -18.34 -18.64
N ILE A 94 -17.76 -18.62 -18.22
CA ILE A 94 -16.66 -17.66 -18.10
C ILE A 94 -15.59 -18.06 -19.11
N ALA A 95 -15.42 -17.27 -20.15
CA ALA A 95 -14.40 -17.45 -21.17
C ALA A 95 -13.35 -16.34 -21.09
N GLY A 96 -12.08 -16.68 -21.03
CA GLY A 96 -10.97 -15.72 -20.98
C GLY A 96 -9.99 -15.89 -22.12
N GLY A 97 -9.32 -14.83 -22.54
CA GLY A 97 -8.22 -14.90 -23.53
C GLY A 97 -6.98 -15.59 -22.94
N ASP A 98 -6.79 -15.53 -21.63
CA ASP A 98 -5.74 -16.20 -20.87
C ASP A 98 -6.25 -16.62 -19.47
N GLY A 99 -5.40 -17.25 -18.66
CA GLY A 99 -5.74 -17.68 -17.30
C GLY A 99 -6.11 -16.53 -16.38
N ALA A 100 -5.43 -15.37 -16.50
CA ALA A 100 -5.76 -14.16 -15.74
C ALA A 100 -7.18 -13.66 -16.05
N ALA A 101 -7.54 -13.65 -17.32
CA ALA A 101 -8.87 -13.26 -17.79
C ALA A 101 -9.97 -14.16 -17.23
N VAL A 102 -9.76 -15.48 -17.21
CA VAL A 102 -10.71 -16.43 -16.58
C VAL A 102 -10.89 -16.09 -15.11
N LEU A 103 -9.80 -15.84 -14.37
CA LEU A 103 -9.88 -15.46 -12.95
C LEU A 103 -10.61 -14.12 -12.77
N TYR A 104 -10.41 -13.14 -13.66
CA TYR A 104 -11.14 -11.86 -13.60
C TYR A 104 -12.66 -12.06 -13.78
N GLY A 105 -13.07 -12.96 -14.66
CA GLY A 105 -14.47 -13.36 -14.81
C GLY A 105 -15.03 -14.03 -13.54
N VAL A 106 -14.23 -14.91 -12.91
CA VAL A 106 -14.55 -15.54 -11.61
C VAL A 106 -14.77 -14.48 -10.52
N GLN A 107 -13.88 -13.48 -10.44
CA GLN A 107 -14.00 -12.39 -9.46
C GLN A 107 -15.25 -11.53 -9.71
N THR A 108 -15.60 -11.29 -10.98
CA THR A 108 -16.81 -10.57 -11.35
C THR A 108 -18.07 -11.36 -10.96
N LEU A 109 -18.13 -12.65 -11.27
CA LEU A 109 -19.24 -13.52 -10.85
C LEU A 109 -19.37 -13.57 -9.32
N GLY A 110 -18.25 -13.64 -8.59
CA GLY A 110 -18.24 -13.58 -7.13
C GLY A 110 -18.87 -12.30 -6.57
N GLN A 111 -18.61 -11.14 -7.19
CA GLN A 111 -19.25 -9.87 -6.79
C GLN A 111 -20.77 -9.89 -7.12
N ILE A 112 -21.19 -10.49 -8.22
CA ILE A 112 -22.62 -10.63 -8.56
C ILE A 112 -23.32 -11.48 -7.50
N VAL A 113 -22.77 -12.64 -7.20
CA VAL A 113 -23.32 -13.60 -6.23
C VAL A 113 -23.40 -13.00 -4.82
N SER A 114 -22.41 -12.22 -4.41
CA SER A 114 -22.43 -11.56 -3.10
C SER A 114 -23.62 -10.59 -2.92
N GLN A 115 -24.23 -10.13 -4.01
CA GLN A 115 -25.38 -9.21 -4.03
C GLN A 115 -26.71 -9.89 -4.31
N SER A 116 -26.71 -10.99 -5.08
CA SER A 116 -27.93 -11.66 -5.54
C SER A 116 -28.20 -12.99 -4.83
N GLY A 117 -27.23 -13.52 -4.09
CA GLY A 117 -27.33 -14.87 -3.55
C GLY A 117 -27.45 -15.92 -4.65
N GLY A 118 -28.27 -16.97 -4.44
CA GLY A 118 -28.44 -18.08 -5.38
C GLY A 118 -29.33 -17.78 -6.57
N MET A 119 -29.99 -16.62 -6.63
CA MET A 119 -30.78 -16.16 -7.79
C MET A 119 -29.92 -15.17 -8.60
N ILE A 120 -29.04 -15.70 -9.44
CA ILE A 120 -28.06 -14.93 -10.18
C ILE A 120 -28.71 -14.32 -11.44
N PRO A 121 -28.78 -12.98 -11.60
CA PRO A 121 -29.44 -12.36 -12.74
C PRO A 121 -28.73 -12.70 -14.05
N CYS A 122 -29.53 -12.92 -15.10
CA CYS A 122 -29.02 -13.15 -16.45
C CYS A 122 -28.32 -11.88 -16.96
N VAL A 123 -27.09 -12.03 -17.44
CA VAL A 123 -26.25 -10.91 -17.87
C VAL A 123 -25.20 -11.37 -18.88
N GLU A 124 -24.86 -10.49 -19.81
CA GLU A 124 -23.67 -10.62 -20.66
C GLU A 124 -22.68 -9.51 -20.31
N ILE A 125 -21.43 -9.88 -20.03
CA ILE A 125 -20.34 -8.95 -19.71
C ILE A 125 -19.17 -9.25 -20.63
N THR A 126 -18.66 -8.21 -21.33
CA THR A 126 -17.38 -8.25 -22.03
C THR A 126 -16.49 -7.18 -21.41
N ASP A 127 -15.30 -7.59 -20.94
CA ASP A 127 -14.49 -6.72 -20.12
C ASP A 127 -12.99 -6.98 -20.30
N ALA A 128 -12.21 -5.91 -20.23
CA ALA A 128 -10.76 -5.92 -20.29
C ALA A 128 -10.18 -4.65 -19.63
N PRO A 129 -8.95 -4.69 -19.10
CA PRO A 129 -8.33 -3.51 -18.51
C PRO A 129 -7.93 -2.47 -19.57
N ASP A 130 -8.03 -1.19 -19.20
CA ASP A 130 -7.54 -0.08 -20.00
C ASP A 130 -6.01 0.08 -19.84
N ILE A 131 -5.52 -0.01 -18.61
CA ILE A 131 -4.09 -0.02 -18.28
C ILE A 131 -3.67 -1.46 -17.95
N LYS A 132 -2.73 -2.01 -18.73
CA LYS A 132 -2.34 -3.43 -18.66
C LYS A 132 -1.65 -3.82 -17.36
N ASN A 133 -0.80 -2.94 -16.81
CA ASN A 133 -0.07 -3.19 -15.56
C ASN A 133 -0.69 -2.34 -14.44
N ARG A 134 -1.19 -3.00 -13.41
CA ARG A 134 -1.93 -2.39 -12.31
C ARG A 134 -1.36 -2.89 -11.00
N GLY A 135 -0.37 -2.13 -10.50
CA GLY A 135 0.40 -2.51 -9.33
C GLY A 135 -0.12 -1.88 -8.04
N TYR A 136 0.08 -2.61 -6.95
CA TYR A 136 0.01 -2.11 -5.58
C TYR A 136 1.38 -2.26 -4.93
N PHE A 137 1.87 -1.20 -4.31
CA PHE A 137 3.15 -1.17 -3.62
C PHE A 137 2.87 -1.02 -2.13
N PHE A 138 3.50 -1.86 -1.32
CA PHE A 138 3.34 -1.84 0.13
C PHE A 138 4.71 -1.70 0.81
N ASP A 139 4.78 -0.74 1.74
CA ASP A 139 5.95 -0.51 2.57
C ASP A 139 5.98 -1.52 3.73
N GLU A 140 6.79 -2.55 3.55
CA GLU A 140 6.96 -3.65 4.51
C GLU A 140 8.13 -3.41 5.45
N THR A 141 8.58 -2.15 5.59
CA THR A 141 9.82 -1.85 6.30
C THR A 141 9.72 -0.71 7.31
N ARG A 142 8.99 0.38 6.99
CA ARG A 142 8.95 1.58 7.83
C ARG A 142 7.85 1.48 8.88
N GLY A 143 8.01 0.55 9.82
CA GLY A 143 7.12 0.34 10.93
C GLY A 143 6.51 -1.03 10.96
N ARG A 144 5.57 -1.30 10.08
CA ARG A 144 4.88 -2.58 10.05
C ARG A 144 5.59 -3.58 9.16
N VAL A 145 5.82 -4.77 9.72
CA VAL A 145 6.16 -5.98 8.96
C VAL A 145 4.95 -6.91 9.09
N LEU A 146 4.19 -7.08 8.03
CA LEU A 146 2.99 -7.92 8.06
C LEU A 146 3.34 -9.40 8.26
N THR A 147 2.43 -10.15 8.87
CA THR A 147 2.55 -11.60 8.86
C THR A 147 2.27 -12.16 7.46
N LEU A 148 2.86 -13.30 7.11
CA LEU A 148 2.64 -13.94 5.81
C LEU A 148 1.15 -14.16 5.51
N ASP A 149 0.34 -14.54 6.50
CA ASP A 149 -1.11 -14.69 6.33
C ASP A 149 -1.80 -13.38 5.95
N LYS A 150 -1.33 -12.24 6.49
CA LYS A 150 -1.89 -10.94 6.14
C LYS A 150 -1.42 -10.46 4.77
N LEU A 151 -0.19 -10.75 4.38
CA LEU A 151 0.28 -10.55 3.01
C LEU A 151 -0.54 -11.35 2.01
N LYS A 152 -0.84 -12.62 2.30
CA LYS A 152 -1.74 -13.45 1.47
C LYS A 152 -3.17 -12.87 1.39
N CYS A 153 -3.72 -12.40 2.50
CA CYS A 153 -5.02 -11.70 2.48
C CYS A 153 -5.00 -10.43 1.62
N MET A 154 -3.86 -9.71 1.60
CA MET A 154 -3.69 -8.55 0.71
C MET A 154 -3.65 -8.97 -0.75
N VAL A 155 -2.93 -10.05 -1.08
CA VAL A 155 -2.89 -10.62 -2.44
C VAL A 155 -4.27 -11.06 -2.91
N ASP A 156 -5.09 -11.67 -2.03
CA ASP A 156 -6.48 -12.03 -2.35
C ASP A 156 -7.32 -10.80 -2.73
N ARG A 157 -7.16 -9.67 -2.01
CA ARG A 157 -7.84 -8.41 -2.36
C ARG A 157 -7.32 -7.83 -3.66
N ILE A 158 -6.00 -7.76 -3.86
CA ILE A 158 -5.36 -7.31 -5.09
C ILE A 158 -5.95 -8.08 -6.29
N SER A 159 -5.99 -9.42 -6.21
CA SER A 159 -6.56 -10.29 -7.22
C SER A 159 -8.07 -10.08 -7.39
N ARG A 160 -8.83 -9.96 -6.29
CA ARG A 160 -10.29 -9.77 -6.29
C ARG A 160 -10.70 -8.52 -7.06
N TYR A 161 -9.90 -7.44 -6.96
CA TYR A 161 -10.12 -6.19 -7.69
C TYR A 161 -9.32 -6.10 -8.98
N LYS A 162 -8.80 -7.22 -9.50
CA LYS A 162 -8.15 -7.36 -10.80
C LYS A 162 -6.86 -6.55 -10.98
N MET A 163 -6.17 -6.22 -9.89
CA MET A 163 -4.78 -5.76 -9.97
C MET A 163 -3.86 -6.97 -10.20
N ASN A 164 -2.73 -6.77 -10.89
CA ASN A 164 -1.88 -7.86 -11.36
C ASN A 164 -0.40 -7.72 -11.00
N GLN A 165 -0.05 -6.75 -10.17
CA GLN A 165 1.29 -6.64 -9.58
C GLN A 165 1.20 -6.29 -8.10
N PHE A 166 2.11 -6.87 -7.33
CA PHE A 166 2.35 -6.50 -5.95
C PHE A 166 3.84 -6.24 -5.77
N GLN A 167 4.21 -5.02 -5.36
CA GLN A 167 5.60 -4.69 -5.04
C GLN A 167 5.76 -4.63 -3.53
N LEU A 168 6.68 -5.44 -3.01
CA LEU A 168 6.99 -5.52 -1.59
C LEU A 168 8.27 -4.74 -1.32
N TYR A 169 8.14 -3.58 -0.67
CA TYR A 169 9.26 -2.68 -0.38
C TYR A 169 9.97 -3.07 0.90
N VAL A 170 11.27 -3.22 0.80
CA VAL A 170 12.16 -3.61 1.87
C VAL A 170 13.38 -2.68 1.93
N GLU A 171 13.80 -2.31 3.13
CA GLU A 171 15.11 -1.73 3.44
C GLU A 171 15.95 -2.73 4.24
N HIS A 172 15.50 -3.08 5.44
CA HIS A 172 16.17 -3.95 6.42
C HIS A 172 15.33 -5.14 6.86
N THR A 173 14.10 -5.23 6.45
CA THR A 173 13.10 -6.19 6.92
C THR A 173 13.07 -7.52 6.14
N TYR A 174 14.15 -7.82 5.43
CA TYR A 174 14.48 -9.14 4.93
C TYR A 174 15.72 -9.67 5.65
N LEU A 175 15.74 -10.99 5.93
CA LEU A 175 16.80 -11.68 6.65
C LEU A 175 18.04 -11.88 5.76
N PHE A 176 18.71 -10.80 5.35
CA PHE A 176 19.96 -10.89 4.59
C PHE A 176 21.03 -11.66 5.37
N ARG A 177 21.66 -12.62 4.71
CA ARG A 177 22.54 -13.61 5.33
C ARG A 177 23.68 -12.99 6.12
N ASP A 178 24.35 -11.99 5.57
CA ASP A 178 25.59 -11.43 6.13
C ASP A 178 25.40 -10.03 6.74
N LEU A 179 24.16 -9.49 6.78
CA LEU A 179 23.87 -8.14 7.29
C LEU A 179 23.19 -8.18 8.68
N THR A 180 23.68 -9.02 9.57
CA THR A 180 23.03 -9.33 10.85
C THR A 180 22.88 -8.11 11.79
N GLU A 181 23.80 -7.15 11.76
CA GLU A 181 23.68 -5.91 12.55
C GLU A 181 22.46 -5.08 12.11
N MET A 182 22.09 -5.13 10.83
CA MET A 182 21.00 -4.34 10.26
C MET A 182 19.62 -4.76 10.77
N TRP A 183 19.42 -6.06 10.98
CA TRP A 183 18.10 -6.62 11.29
C TRP A 183 18.00 -7.33 12.65
N ARG A 184 19.07 -7.38 13.45
CA ARG A 184 19.13 -8.16 14.71
C ARG A 184 18.08 -7.78 15.75
N ASP A 185 17.63 -6.52 15.74
CA ASP A 185 16.64 -6.00 16.69
C ASP A 185 15.21 -5.98 16.09
N GLU A 186 15.07 -6.53 14.86
CA GLU A 186 13.85 -6.52 14.06
C GLU A 186 13.26 -7.94 13.90
N THR A 187 12.10 -8.01 13.25
CA THR A 187 11.43 -9.27 12.93
C THR A 187 11.23 -9.42 11.41
N PRO A 188 12.33 -9.57 10.64
CA PRO A 188 12.29 -9.54 9.18
C PRO A 188 11.55 -10.73 8.57
N LEU A 189 11.18 -10.59 7.29
CA LEU A 189 10.72 -11.69 6.44
C LEU A 189 11.87 -12.64 6.15
N THR A 190 11.58 -13.93 6.07
CA THR A 190 12.53 -14.97 5.68
C THR A 190 12.47 -15.27 4.19
N ALA A 191 13.45 -16.02 3.68
CA ALA A 191 13.42 -16.51 2.31
C ALA A 191 12.19 -17.40 2.04
N GLU A 192 11.82 -18.24 3.02
CA GLU A 192 10.65 -19.11 2.95
C GLU A 192 9.36 -18.28 2.84
N ASP A 193 9.23 -17.21 3.63
CA ASP A 193 8.06 -16.31 3.55
C ASP A 193 7.90 -15.74 2.12
N ILE A 194 9.01 -15.27 1.52
CA ILE A 194 9.00 -14.68 0.18
C ILE A 194 8.68 -15.73 -0.90
N LEU A 195 9.31 -16.91 -0.85
CA LEU A 195 9.07 -17.98 -1.83
C LEU A 195 7.61 -18.46 -1.78
N GLU A 196 7.05 -18.59 -0.57
CA GLU A 196 5.65 -18.98 -0.39
C GLU A 196 4.69 -17.89 -0.88
N LEU A 197 5.01 -16.62 -0.61
CA LEU A 197 4.23 -15.49 -1.10
C LEU A 197 4.29 -15.38 -2.63
N ASP A 198 5.46 -15.56 -3.25
CA ASP A 198 5.62 -15.54 -4.71
C ASP A 198 4.77 -16.63 -5.39
N HIS A 199 4.80 -17.85 -4.83
CA HIS A 199 3.95 -18.93 -5.33
C HIS A 199 2.46 -18.59 -5.20
N TYR A 200 2.03 -18.08 -4.04
CA TYR A 200 0.65 -17.69 -3.78
C TYR A 200 0.16 -16.57 -4.71
N CYS A 201 1.03 -15.61 -5.03
CA CYS A 201 0.77 -14.53 -5.98
C CYS A 201 0.55 -15.06 -7.39
N ARG A 202 1.43 -15.98 -7.86
CA ARG A 202 1.32 -16.58 -9.20
C ARG A 202 0.00 -17.31 -9.43
N GLU A 203 -0.46 -18.08 -8.46
CA GLU A 203 -1.75 -18.77 -8.52
C GLU A 203 -2.94 -17.82 -8.71
N ARG A 204 -2.75 -16.52 -8.41
CA ARG A 204 -3.75 -15.46 -8.50
C ARG A 204 -3.47 -14.45 -9.61
N HIS A 205 -2.53 -14.77 -10.50
CA HIS A 205 -2.07 -13.87 -11.56
C HIS A 205 -1.65 -12.49 -11.06
N VAL A 206 -1.03 -12.45 -9.89
CA VAL A 206 -0.38 -11.28 -9.32
C VAL A 206 1.12 -11.50 -9.40
N GLU A 207 1.84 -10.65 -10.11
CA GLU A 207 3.30 -10.69 -10.18
C GLU A 207 3.87 -10.07 -8.89
N LEU A 208 4.59 -10.86 -8.08
CA LEU A 208 5.31 -10.34 -6.92
C LEU A 208 6.64 -9.75 -7.40
N VAL A 209 6.79 -8.43 -7.29
CA VAL A 209 7.98 -7.70 -7.76
C VAL A 209 8.81 -7.27 -6.55
N PRO A 210 10.11 -7.62 -6.48
CA PRO A 210 10.99 -7.13 -5.43
C PRO A 210 11.17 -5.61 -5.55
N ALA A 211 11.08 -4.90 -4.42
CA ALA A 211 11.43 -3.51 -4.29
C ALA A 211 12.40 -3.36 -3.10
N LEU A 212 13.62 -2.90 -3.36
CA LEU A 212 14.68 -2.82 -2.38
C LEU A 212 15.34 -1.44 -2.43
N ALA A 213 15.41 -0.75 -1.27
CA ALA A 213 16.21 0.44 -1.14
C ALA A 213 17.68 0.14 -1.49
N SER A 214 18.26 0.94 -2.37
CA SER A 214 19.59 0.64 -2.93
C SER A 214 20.55 1.82 -2.99
N PHE A 215 20.09 3.03 -2.67
CA PHE A 215 20.91 4.24 -2.71
C PHE A 215 20.57 5.20 -1.56
N GLY A 216 19.39 5.81 -1.53
CA GLY A 216 18.81 6.45 -0.36
C GLY A 216 18.14 5.43 0.57
N HIS A 217 17.61 5.89 1.71
CA HIS A 217 16.81 5.11 2.65
C HIS A 217 17.45 3.82 3.18
N LEU A 218 18.76 3.84 3.42
CA LEU A 218 19.49 2.70 3.99
C LEU A 218 19.83 2.93 5.47
N TYR A 219 18.91 3.59 6.20
CA TYR A 219 19.11 4.01 7.58
C TYR A 219 19.63 2.89 8.49
N MET A 220 18.90 1.77 8.58
CA MET A 220 19.26 0.68 9.50
C MET A 220 20.59 0.01 9.12
N LEU A 221 20.93 -0.07 7.85
CA LEU A 221 22.22 -0.58 7.38
C LEU A 221 23.38 0.37 7.73
N LEU A 222 23.20 1.65 7.39
CA LEU A 222 24.26 2.66 7.50
C LEU A 222 24.40 3.25 8.92
N SER A 223 23.49 2.91 9.83
CA SER A 223 23.61 3.16 11.28
C SER A 223 24.32 2.02 12.01
N THR A 224 24.76 0.97 11.31
CA THR A 224 25.56 -0.10 11.92
C THR A 224 27.02 0.30 12.00
N LYS A 225 27.73 -0.30 12.96
CA LYS A 225 29.18 -0.08 13.10
C LYS A 225 29.96 -0.66 11.92
N SER A 226 29.51 -1.77 11.35
CA SER A 226 30.21 -2.47 10.27
C SER A 226 30.06 -1.76 8.90
N TYR A 227 28.96 -1.05 8.68
CA TYR A 227 28.67 -0.44 7.38
C TYR A 227 28.52 1.09 7.40
N GLY A 228 28.57 1.72 8.57
CA GLY A 228 28.41 3.18 8.71
C GLY A 228 29.50 3.99 8.00
N ASP A 229 30.66 3.41 7.73
CA ASP A 229 31.71 4.08 6.93
C ASP A 229 31.35 4.19 5.44
N LEU A 230 30.36 3.42 4.94
CA LEU A 230 29.80 3.53 3.59
C LEU A 230 28.70 4.60 3.49
N CYS A 231 28.24 5.16 4.60
CA CYS A 231 27.28 6.28 4.60
C CYS A 231 27.95 7.54 4.05
N GLU A 232 27.21 8.36 3.29
CA GLU A 232 27.67 9.71 2.88
C GLU A 232 27.97 10.59 4.10
N ARG A 233 27.13 10.50 5.14
CA ARG A 233 27.34 11.17 6.44
C ARG A 233 28.45 10.51 7.24
N LYS A 234 29.27 11.34 7.91
CA LYS A 234 30.31 10.86 8.81
C LYS A 234 29.71 10.44 10.14
N ASP A 235 30.24 9.37 10.71
CA ASP A 235 29.86 8.90 12.05
C ASP A 235 28.38 8.57 12.27
N SER A 236 27.63 8.30 11.20
CA SER A 236 26.18 8.00 11.22
C SER A 236 25.77 6.92 12.23
N TRP A 237 26.63 5.93 12.47
CA TRP A 237 26.40 4.83 13.42
C TRP A 237 26.47 5.24 14.91
N LYS A 238 26.85 6.49 15.22
CA LYS A 238 26.92 7.03 16.59
C LYS A 238 25.65 7.76 17.01
N GLU A 239 24.77 8.03 16.08
CA GLU A 239 23.52 8.77 16.32
C GLU A 239 22.44 7.83 16.89
N PRO A 240 21.58 8.32 17.81
CA PRO A 240 20.43 7.56 18.28
C PRO A 240 19.42 7.37 17.15
N PHE A 241 18.50 6.41 17.30
CA PHE A 241 17.44 6.21 16.34
C PHE A 241 16.57 7.47 16.21
N SER A 242 16.22 7.82 14.97
CA SER A 242 15.37 8.94 14.63
C SER A 242 14.52 8.61 13.41
N PHE A 243 13.20 8.77 13.52
CA PHE A 243 12.31 8.66 12.36
C PHE A 243 12.57 9.75 11.32
N TRP A 244 12.93 10.96 11.76
CA TRP A 244 13.28 12.07 10.88
C TRP A 244 14.52 11.75 10.03
N ASP A 245 15.61 11.30 10.69
CA ASP A 245 16.85 10.95 9.98
C ASP A 245 16.61 9.75 9.04
N ARG A 246 15.81 8.78 9.44
CA ARG A 246 15.45 7.64 8.59
C ARG A 246 14.75 8.07 7.31
N MET A 247 13.92 9.10 7.36
CA MET A 247 13.23 9.62 6.18
C MET A 247 14.10 10.51 5.30
N ARG A 248 15.14 11.14 5.84
CA ARG A 248 15.89 12.21 5.15
C ARG A 248 17.37 11.93 4.93
N HIS A 249 17.91 10.96 5.62
CA HIS A 249 19.35 10.75 5.64
C HIS A 249 19.74 9.29 5.36
N HIS A 250 21.04 9.01 5.45
CA HIS A 250 21.63 7.68 5.23
C HIS A 250 21.59 7.24 3.76
N THR A 251 22.09 8.14 2.90
CA THR A 251 22.46 7.84 1.51
C THR A 251 23.83 7.16 1.49
N LEU A 252 24.04 6.19 0.61
CA LEU A 252 25.35 5.59 0.35
C LEU A 252 26.32 6.61 -0.25
N ASN A 253 27.60 6.49 0.13
CA ASN A 253 28.68 7.21 -0.53
C ASN A 253 28.96 6.61 -1.91
N ALA A 254 28.46 7.24 -2.95
CA ALA A 254 28.58 6.79 -4.35
C ALA A 254 30.05 6.83 -4.88
N THR A 255 31.00 7.38 -4.12
CA THR A 255 32.42 7.40 -4.48
C THR A 255 33.23 6.25 -3.89
N ASP A 256 32.61 5.41 -3.07
CA ASP A 256 33.23 4.22 -2.51
C ASP A 256 32.76 2.96 -3.26
N ASP A 257 33.67 2.31 -3.97
CA ASP A 257 33.36 1.11 -4.78
C ASP A 257 32.75 -0.03 -3.93
N ARG A 258 33.06 -0.08 -2.62
CA ARG A 258 32.49 -1.09 -1.71
C ARG A 258 30.96 -0.92 -1.58
N ALA A 259 30.45 0.32 -1.66
CA ALA A 259 29.01 0.59 -1.63
C ALA A 259 28.30 -0.09 -2.80
N LEU A 260 28.85 0.02 -4.01
CA LEU A 260 28.28 -0.62 -5.20
C LEU A 260 28.33 -2.15 -5.12
N VAL A 261 29.45 -2.71 -4.63
CA VAL A 261 29.60 -4.16 -4.43
C VAL A 261 28.56 -4.68 -3.42
N LEU A 262 28.39 -3.99 -2.30
CA LEU A 262 27.41 -4.35 -1.27
C LEU A 262 25.98 -4.37 -1.85
N VAL A 263 25.57 -3.29 -2.51
CA VAL A 263 24.22 -3.20 -3.08
C VAL A 263 24.00 -4.27 -4.14
N LYS A 264 24.94 -4.51 -5.06
CA LYS A 264 24.83 -5.58 -6.05
C LYS A 264 24.66 -6.95 -5.39
N SER A 265 25.32 -7.21 -4.25
CA SER A 265 25.12 -8.46 -3.51
C SER A 265 23.73 -8.57 -2.88
N MET A 266 23.20 -7.46 -2.31
CA MET A 266 21.83 -7.42 -1.77
C MET A 266 20.78 -7.65 -2.87
N LEU A 267 20.95 -7.00 -4.03
CA LEU A 267 20.06 -7.19 -5.18
C LEU A 267 20.06 -8.63 -5.68
N ALA A 268 21.25 -9.27 -5.73
CA ALA A 268 21.37 -10.67 -6.17
C ALA A 268 20.71 -11.63 -5.18
N GLU A 269 20.96 -11.46 -3.87
CA GLU A 269 20.40 -12.32 -2.82
C GLU A 269 18.87 -12.21 -2.78
N TYR A 270 18.35 -11.00 -2.68
CA TYR A 270 16.91 -10.77 -2.59
C TYR A 270 16.19 -11.14 -3.89
N GLY A 271 16.73 -10.73 -5.04
CA GLY A 271 16.14 -10.98 -6.36
C GLY A 271 16.05 -12.44 -6.76
N ALA A 272 16.85 -13.33 -6.16
CA ALA A 272 16.82 -14.77 -6.41
C ALA A 272 15.54 -15.45 -5.88
N LEU A 273 14.81 -14.79 -4.99
CA LEU A 273 13.59 -15.34 -4.37
C LEU A 273 12.33 -15.11 -5.22
N PHE A 274 12.41 -14.28 -6.26
CA PHE A 274 11.25 -13.84 -7.02
C PHE A 274 11.26 -14.40 -8.44
N THR A 275 10.12 -14.91 -8.87
CA THR A 275 9.94 -15.35 -10.27
C THR A 275 9.77 -14.19 -11.23
N SER A 276 9.43 -12.98 -10.76
CA SER A 276 9.34 -11.76 -11.57
C SER A 276 10.67 -11.46 -12.26
N ASN A 277 10.58 -11.03 -13.52
CA ASN A 277 11.71 -10.46 -14.22
C ASN A 277 11.91 -8.94 -13.95
N LYS A 278 11.04 -8.30 -13.16
CA LYS A 278 11.16 -6.91 -12.76
C LYS A 278 11.86 -6.80 -11.41
N PHE A 279 12.57 -5.69 -11.22
CA PHE A 279 13.18 -5.35 -9.94
C PHE A 279 13.17 -3.83 -9.74
N ASN A 280 12.52 -3.36 -8.68
CA ASN A 280 12.52 -1.96 -8.30
C ASN A 280 13.70 -1.70 -7.33
N ILE A 281 14.69 -0.93 -7.78
CA ILE A 281 15.84 -0.52 -6.97
C ILE A 281 15.56 0.74 -6.14
N CYS A 282 14.36 1.29 -6.21
CA CYS A 282 13.93 2.51 -5.54
C CYS A 282 14.79 3.73 -5.90
N ALA A 283 15.92 3.94 -5.25
CA ALA A 283 16.95 4.96 -5.52
C ALA A 283 16.45 6.42 -5.47
N ASP A 284 15.33 6.67 -4.80
CA ASP A 284 14.74 7.97 -4.54
C ASP A 284 15.44 8.71 -3.38
N GLU A 285 15.16 10.01 -3.30
CA GLU A 285 15.45 10.88 -2.16
C GLU A 285 16.88 10.80 -1.59
N THR A 286 17.88 10.77 -2.46
CA THR A 286 19.31 10.72 -2.06
C THR A 286 19.78 12.08 -1.53
N PHE A 287 19.13 12.58 -0.46
CA PHE A 287 19.29 13.95 0.05
C PHE A 287 20.72 14.29 0.50
N ASP A 288 21.50 13.31 0.96
CA ASP A 288 22.87 13.53 1.44
C ASP A 288 23.92 13.54 0.34
N LEU A 289 23.58 13.04 -0.86
CA LEU A 289 24.55 12.86 -1.94
C LEU A 289 25.30 14.15 -2.25
N GLY A 290 26.62 14.09 -2.19
CA GLY A 290 27.50 15.23 -2.47
C GLY A 290 27.67 16.23 -1.32
N LYS A 291 27.16 15.94 -0.11
CA LYS A 291 27.20 16.91 0.98
C LYS A 291 28.40 16.76 1.92
N GLU A 292 28.92 15.54 2.12
CA GLU A 292 30.04 15.30 3.04
C GLU A 292 31.19 14.54 2.39
N LYS A 293 31.18 13.20 2.39
CA LYS A 293 32.29 12.37 1.91
C LYS A 293 32.53 12.51 0.40
N SER A 294 31.47 12.62 -0.36
CA SER A 294 31.54 12.75 -1.82
C SER A 294 31.52 14.20 -2.33
N LYS A 295 31.63 15.19 -1.43
CA LYS A 295 31.52 16.61 -1.75
C LYS A 295 32.46 17.08 -2.85
N GLU A 296 33.74 16.73 -2.80
CA GLU A 296 34.72 17.10 -3.82
C GLU A 296 34.36 16.57 -5.21
N THR A 297 33.81 15.35 -5.27
CA THR A 297 33.32 14.76 -6.52
C THR A 297 32.07 15.47 -7.01
N ALA A 298 31.16 15.84 -6.11
CA ALA A 298 29.97 16.62 -6.46
C ALA A 298 30.30 18.01 -6.99
N GLU A 299 31.30 18.67 -6.42
CA GLU A 299 31.79 19.98 -6.89
C GLU A 299 32.46 19.89 -8.27
N ARG A 300 33.17 18.80 -8.56
CA ARG A 300 33.83 18.55 -9.86
C ARG A 300 32.86 18.10 -10.93
N ASP A 301 32.03 17.11 -10.68
CA ASP A 301 31.24 16.36 -11.66
C ASP A 301 29.75 16.76 -11.64
N GLY A 302 29.25 17.28 -10.53
CA GLY A 302 27.84 17.55 -10.27
C GLY A 302 27.10 16.37 -9.63
N VAL A 303 26.16 16.69 -8.72
CA VAL A 303 25.36 15.68 -7.96
C VAL A 303 24.52 14.80 -8.88
N HIS A 304 23.89 15.37 -9.90
CA HIS A 304 23.06 14.61 -10.85
C HIS A 304 23.88 13.61 -11.69
N GLU A 305 25.11 13.98 -12.03
CA GLU A 305 26.05 13.08 -12.73
C GLU A 305 26.46 11.91 -11.85
N MET A 306 26.71 12.15 -10.57
CA MET A 306 27.02 11.09 -9.60
C MET A 306 25.82 10.16 -9.44
N TYR A 307 24.62 10.71 -9.30
CA TYR A 307 23.39 9.95 -9.17
C TYR A 307 23.18 9.00 -10.36
N ILE A 308 23.20 9.54 -11.58
CA ILE A 308 22.92 8.73 -12.77
C ILE A 308 24.00 7.67 -13.03
N ARG A 309 25.28 7.93 -12.70
CA ARG A 309 26.32 6.90 -12.79
C ARG A 309 26.01 5.72 -11.87
N PHE A 310 25.69 5.98 -10.61
CA PHE A 310 25.39 4.92 -9.64
C PHE A 310 24.12 4.13 -10.03
N VAL A 311 23.04 4.81 -10.37
CA VAL A 311 21.79 4.16 -10.83
C VAL A 311 22.02 3.35 -12.09
N ASN A 312 22.79 3.87 -13.07
CA ASN A 312 23.09 3.14 -14.29
C ASN A 312 23.85 1.84 -14.03
N GLU A 313 24.83 1.85 -13.11
CA GLU A 313 25.57 0.64 -12.69
C GLU A 313 24.64 -0.45 -12.14
N LEU A 314 23.64 -0.07 -11.36
CA LEU A 314 22.65 -1.01 -10.83
C LEU A 314 21.69 -1.51 -11.92
N CYS A 315 21.24 -0.61 -12.81
CA CYS A 315 20.36 -0.96 -13.93
C CYS A 315 21.06 -1.89 -14.92
N VAL A 316 22.33 -1.65 -15.24
CA VAL A 316 23.14 -2.54 -16.09
C VAL A 316 23.30 -3.90 -15.43
N PHE A 317 23.68 -3.93 -14.14
CA PHE A 317 23.82 -5.18 -13.39
C PHE A 317 22.53 -6.03 -13.46
N LEU A 318 21.38 -5.44 -13.19
CA LEU A 318 20.10 -6.14 -13.25
C LEU A 318 19.76 -6.62 -14.66
N THR A 319 20.02 -5.79 -15.68
CA THR A 319 19.77 -6.15 -17.08
C THR A 319 20.63 -7.33 -17.52
N GLU A 320 21.92 -7.37 -17.14
CA GLU A 320 22.83 -8.49 -17.40
C GLU A 320 22.39 -9.79 -16.70
N HIS A 321 21.64 -9.67 -15.59
CA HIS A 321 21.03 -10.80 -14.86
C HIS A 321 19.60 -11.11 -15.32
N GLY A 322 19.17 -10.61 -16.48
CA GLY A 322 17.86 -10.90 -17.08
C GLY A 322 16.69 -10.21 -16.40
N LYS A 323 16.94 -9.21 -15.54
CA LYS A 323 15.90 -8.44 -14.87
C LYS A 323 15.62 -7.13 -15.61
N GLN A 324 14.40 -6.62 -15.45
CA GLN A 324 13.98 -5.30 -15.89
C GLN A 324 14.07 -4.33 -14.71
N PRO A 325 15.04 -3.41 -14.68
CA PRO A 325 15.17 -2.47 -13.58
C PRO A 325 14.03 -1.44 -13.58
N GLN A 326 13.59 -1.09 -12.37
CA GLN A 326 12.67 0.00 -12.09
C GLN A 326 13.30 0.91 -11.03
N PHE A 327 13.01 2.22 -11.07
CA PHE A 327 13.44 3.16 -10.03
C PHE A 327 12.51 4.38 -9.95
N PHE A 328 12.44 5.03 -8.78
CA PHE A 328 11.63 6.22 -8.59
C PHE A 328 12.21 7.46 -9.25
N GLY A 329 11.35 8.24 -9.88
CA GLY A 329 11.72 9.27 -10.86
C GLY A 329 11.96 10.68 -10.33
N ASP A 330 11.90 10.94 -9.02
CA ASP A 330 11.96 12.29 -8.43
C ASP A 330 13.23 13.08 -8.80
N ILE A 331 14.37 12.39 -8.96
CA ILE A 331 15.65 13.01 -9.32
C ILE A 331 15.78 13.13 -10.83
N ILE A 332 15.47 12.06 -11.59
CA ILE A 332 15.63 12.06 -13.05
C ILE A 332 14.62 12.99 -13.75
N CYS A 333 13.44 13.20 -13.18
CA CYS A 333 12.46 14.18 -13.70
C CYS A 333 13.02 15.60 -13.78
N LYS A 334 14.04 15.93 -12.98
CA LYS A 334 14.73 17.23 -13.04
C LYS A 334 15.73 17.34 -14.19
N ASN A 335 16.18 16.19 -14.72
CA ASN A 335 17.13 16.06 -15.83
C ASN A 335 16.73 14.91 -16.75
N PRO A 336 15.61 14.99 -17.49
CA PRO A 336 15.05 13.89 -18.25
C PRO A 336 15.98 13.35 -19.37
N ASP A 337 16.92 14.15 -19.86
CA ASP A 337 17.90 13.76 -20.88
C ASP A 337 18.77 12.56 -20.44
N TYR A 338 18.94 12.38 -19.14
CA TYR A 338 19.69 11.25 -18.57
C TYR A 338 19.04 9.88 -18.80
N ILE A 339 17.76 9.84 -19.15
CA ILE A 339 17.06 8.59 -19.51
C ILE A 339 17.77 7.87 -20.64
N SER A 340 18.30 8.62 -21.61
CA SER A 340 19.03 8.06 -22.75
C SER A 340 20.30 7.28 -22.39
N ARG A 341 20.79 7.47 -21.15
CA ARG A 341 22.02 6.82 -20.63
C ARG A 341 21.72 5.49 -19.92
N LEU A 342 20.47 5.23 -19.58
CA LEU A 342 20.05 4.00 -18.92
C LEU A 342 19.78 2.88 -19.93
N PRO A 343 19.85 1.60 -19.51
CA PRO A 343 19.41 0.47 -20.34
C PRO A 343 17.97 0.70 -20.85
N LYS A 344 17.71 0.35 -22.11
CA LYS A 344 16.41 0.61 -22.77
C LYS A 344 15.22 -0.08 -22.12
N ASN A 345 15.46 -1.15 -21.35
CA ASN A 345 14.43 -1.86 -20.61
C ASN A 345 14.12 -1.23 -19.24
N THR A 346 14.84 -0.19 -18.84
CA THR A 346 14.61 0.50 -17.55
C THR A 346 13.25 1.20 -17.55
N LEU A 347 12.53 1.08 -16.45
CA LEU A 347 11.22 1.66 -16.24
C LEU A 347 11.28 2.70 -15.11
N CYS A 348 10.82 3.92 -15.40
CA CYS A 348 10.76 5.02 -14.43
C CYS A 348 9.42 5.01 -13.70
N LEU A 349 9.45 5.19 -12.38
CA LEU A 349 8.30 5.25 -11.51
C LEU A 349 8.05 6.72 -11.15
N THR A 350 7.13 7.37 -11.87
CA THR A 350 6.81 8.80 -11.71
C THR A 350 5.75 8.97 -10.62
N TRP A 351 6.14 9.43 -9.45
CA TRP A 351 5.27 9.52 -8.29
C TRP A 351 4.81 10.95 -7.98
N GLY A 352 3.68 11.05 -7.27
CA GLY A 352 3.15 12.30 -6.75
C GLY A 352 1.84 12.09 -6.00
N TYR A 353 1.69 12.69 -4.81
CA TYR A 353 0.66 12.31 -3.85
C TYR A 353 -0.31 13.43 -3.47
N ALA A 354 -0.13 14.64 -3.99
CA ALA A 354 -1.05 15.72 -3.74
C ALA A 354 -2.43 15.47 -4.35
N ALA A 355 -3.50 15.87 -3.67
CA ALA A 355 -4.87 15.81 -4.22
C ALA A 355 -4.96 16.53 -5.57
N GLU A 356 -4.27 17.66 -5.69
CA GLU A 356 -4.17 18.49 -6.90
C GLU A 356 -2.82 18.26 -7.62
N GLN A 357 -2.34 17.01 -7.66
CA GLN A 357 -1.08 16.66 -8.33
C GLN A 357 -1.07 17.18 -9.76
N ARG A 358 0.04 17.81 -10.15
CA ARG A 358 0.24 18.30 -11.51
C ARG A 358 0.73 17.17 -12.41
N GLU A 359 0.53 17.33 -13.71
CA GLU A 359 0.93 16.35 -14.72
C GLU A 359 2.38 16.51 -15.22
N GLU A 360 3.09 17.51 -14.70
CA GLU A 360 4.37 17.99 -15.26
C GLU A 360 5.41 16.86 -15.34
N GLU A 361 5.64 16.12 -14.27
CA GLU A 361 6.62 15.02 -14.23
C GLU A 361 6.24 13.90 -15.22
N CYS A 362 4.96 13.51 -15.26
CA CYS A 362 4.49 12.50 -16.21
C CYS A 362 4.69 12.93 -17.66
N ARG A 363 4.45 14.22 -17.94
CA ARG A 363 4.65 14.81 -19.27
C ARG A 363 6.12 14.83 -19.67
N LEU A 364 6.99 15.35 -18.79
CA LEU A 364 8.43 15.42 -19.03
C LEU A 364 9.04 14.03 -19.32
N MET A 365 8.64 13.03 -18.54
CA MET A 365 9.11 11.64 -18.74
C MET A 365 8.62 11.07 -20.07
N ALA A 366 7.37 11.33 -20.46
CA ALA A 366 6.84 10.89 -21.74
C ALA A 366 7.54 11.59 -22.94
N GLU A 367 7.79 12.90 -22.86
CA GLU A 367 8.49 13.68 -23.86
C GLU A 367 9.95 13.25 -24.03
N ALA A 368 10.60 12.82 -22.95
CA ALA A 368 11.94 12.25 -22.98
C ALA A 368 12.00 10.79 -23.51
N GLY A 369 10.84 10.20 -23.83
CA GLY A 369 10.76 8.82 -24.32
C GLY A 369 10.98 7.75 -23.25
N ALA A 370 10.79 8.09 -21.97
CA ALA A 370 10.90 7.13 -20.89
C ALA A 370 9.77 6.10 -20.92
N ARG A 371 10.09 4.86 -20.65
CA ARG A 371 9.13 3.87 -20.21
C ARG A 371 8.73 4.25 -18.77
N GLN A 372 7.45 4.40 -18.48
CA GLN A 372 7.04 4.86 -17.14
C GLN A 372 5.81 4.11 -16.61
N TYR A 373 5.78 3.96 -15.28
CA TYR A 373 4.56 3.81 -14.50
C TYR A 373 4.27 5.12 -13.78
N VAL A 374 3.00 5.40 -13.60
CA VAL A 374 2.54 6.54 -12.79
C VAL A 374 2.16 6.03 -11.40
N CYS A 375 2.69 6.69 -10.36
CA CYS A 375 2.61 6.19 -8.99
C CYS A 375 1.81 7.15 -8.09
N PRO A 376 0.47 6.98 -7.98
CA PRO A 376 -0.34 7.62 -6.95
C PRO A 376 -0.14 7.01 -5.57
N GLY A 377 -0.79 7.57 -4.53
CA GLY A 377 -0.70 7.06 -3.18
C GLY A 377 -2.02 6.97 -2.43
N VAL A 378 -2.11 6.02 -1.49
CA VAL A 378 -3.27 5.82 -0.62
C VAL A 378 -3.31 6.78 0.58
N CYS A 379 -2.27 7.62 0.73
CA CYS A 379 -2.19 8.71 1.71
C CYS A 379 -2.43 8.26 3.16
N GLY A 380 -1.79 7.17 3.58
CA GLY A 380 -1.86 6.61 4.93
C GLY A 380 -0.71 6.99 5.85
N TRP A 381 0.45 7.33 5.29
CA TRP A 381 1.67 7.63 6.04
C TRP A 381 1.51 8.81 6.99
N ASN A 382 2.09 8.66 8.18
CA ASN A 382 2.06 9.66 9.24
C ASN A 382 0.65 10.04 9.75
N GLN A 383 -0.37 9.23 9.44
CA GLN A 383 -1.75 9.45 9.83
C GLN A 383 -2.30 8.27 10.65
N TRP A 384 -3.18 8.54 11.63
CA TRP A 384 -3.93 7.49 12.33
C TRP A 384 -5.06 6.91 11.48
N MET A 385 -5.56 7.68 10.54
CA MET A 385 -6.56 7.31 9.54
C MET A 385 -6.16 7.91 8.20
N ASN A 386 -6.14 7.11 7.14
CA ASN A 386 -5.79 7.57 5.80
C ASN A 386 -6.59 8.81 5.37
N LEU A 387 -5.96 9.68 4.60
CA LEU A 387 -6.60 10.82 3.94
C LEU A 387 -7.40 10.33 2.72
N ILE A 388 -8.51 9.63 2.98
CA ILE A 388 -9.26 8.85 1.96
C ILE A 388 -9.73 9.73 0.79
N GLU A 389 -10.21 10.96 1.05
CA GLU A 389 -10.63 11.88 -0.01
C GLU A 389 -9.43 12.38 -0.84
N ASN A 390 -8.30 12.67 -0.19
CA ASN A 390 -7.06 13.01 -0.89
C ASN A 390 -6.58 11.87 -1.78
N SER A 391 -6.60 10.65 -1.25
CA SER A 391 -6.29 9.42 -1.98
C SER A 391 -7.16 9.27 -3.23
N TYR A 392 -8.48 9.43 -3.10
CA TYR A 392 -9.39 9.38 -4.24
C TYR A 392 -9.04 10.41 -5.32
N LYS A 393 -8.86 11.67 -4.93
CA LYS A 393 -8.53 12.78 -5.86
C LYS A 393 -7.18 12.53 -6.56
N ASN A 394 -6.18 12.13 -5.80
CA ASN A 394 -4.85 11.85 -6.32
C ASN A 394 -4.87 10.68 -7.31
N ILE A 395 -5.40 9.52 -6.90
CA ILE A 395 -5.40 8.29 -7.71
C ILE A 395 -6.19 8.48 -9.01
N THR A 396 -7.37 9.09 -8.93
CA THR A 396 -8.19 9.37 -10.13
C THR A 396 -7.43 10.21 -11.14
N ARG A 397 -6.77 11.28 -10.67
CA ARG A 397 -5.99 12.22 -11.48
C ARG A 397 -4.77 11.54 -12.09
N MET A 398 -4.01 10.80 -11.29
CA MET A 398 -2.80 10.12 -11.73
C MET A 398 -3.10 9.00 -12.73
N CYS A 399 -4.20 8.26 -12.58
CA CYS A 399 -4.67 7.29 -13.58
C CYS A 399 -5.06 7.97 -14.90
N ALA A 400 -5.64 9.19 -14.85
CA ALA A 400 -5.91 9.97 -16.07
C ALA A 400 -4.59 10.40 -16.77
N TYR A 401 -3.57 10.78 -16.02
CA TYR A 401 -2.25 11.09 -16.56
C TYR A 401 -1.57 9.87 -17.17
N ALA A 402 -1.68 8.70 -16.52
CA ALA A 402 -1.16 7.45 -17.07
C ALA A 402 -1.73 7.17 -18.48
N ARG A 403 -3.04 7.39 -18.70
CA ARG A 403 -3.65 7.26 -20.02
C ARG A 403 -3.18 8.34 -20.98
N LYS A 404 -3.23 9.60 -20.56
CA LYS A 404 -2.87 10.76 -21.38
C LYS A 404 -1.46 10.63 -21.95
N TYR A 405 -0.53 10.18 -21.13
CA TYR A 405 0.88 10.04 -21.46
C TYR A 405 1.29 8.61 -21.84
N ARG A 406 0.32 7.71 -22.04
CA ARG A 406 0.53 6.32 -22.46
C ARG A 406 1.54 5.58 -21.59
N ALA A 407 1.46 5.78 -20.28
CA ALA A 407 2.27 5.03 -19.33
C ALA A 407 1.98 3.52 -19.44
N GLU A 408 3.00 2.68 -19.23
CA GLU A 408 2.86 1.23 -19.33
C GLU A 408 2.05 0.64 -18.16
N GLY A 409 1.90 1.40 -17.07
CA GLY A 409 1.15 0.95 -15.90
C GLY A 409 0.94 2.03 -14.86
N ILE A 410 0.24 1.65 -13.81
CA ILE A 410 0.18 2.38 -12.55
C ILE A 410 0.79 1.53 -11.43
N LEU A 411 1.36 2.20 -10.42
CA LEU A 411 1.80 1.60 -9.18
C LEU A 411 1.21 2.42 -8.03
N ASN A 412 0.11 1.95 -7.45
CA ASN A 412 -0.56 2.63 -6.35
C ASN A 412 0.19 2.35 -5.04
N THR A 413 0.78 3.37 -4.42
CA THR A 413 1.72 3.22 -3.30
C THR A 413 1.05 3.37 -1.95
N ASP A 414 1.49 2.54 -0.99
CA ASP A 414 1.12 2.57 0.43
C ASP A 414 2.39 2.65 1.28
N TRP A 415 2.78 3.87 1.65
CA TRP A 415 3.98 4.16 2.42
C TRP A 415 3.71 4.16 3.92
N GLY A 416 4.71 3.77 4.70
CA GLY A 416 4.67 3.73 6.17
C GLY A 416 5.29 4.94 6.85
N ASP A 417 6.33 5.54 6.26
CA ASP A 417 7.14 6.65 6.77
C ASP A 417 7.55 6.50 8.25
N CYS A 418 7.03 7.33 9.14
CA CYS A 418 7.39 7.32 10.55
C CYS A 418 6.59 6.28 11.34
N GLY A 419 6.86 4.99 11.10
CA GLY A 419 6.35 3.91 11.94
C GLY A 419 5.08 3.24 11.47
N HIS A 420 4.49 3.62 10.32
CA HIS A 420 3.28 3.02 9.73
C HIS A 420 2.15 2.81 10.77
N VAL A 421 1.83 3.89 11.47
CA VAL A 421 0.93 3.85 12.65
C VAL A 421 -0.53 3.56 12.31
N ASN A 422 -1.00 3.86 11.07
CA ASN A 422 -2.33 3.47 10.61
C ASN A 422 -2.45 1.95 10.44
N TYR A 423 -3.68 1.47 10.43
CA TYR A 423 -3.93 0.05 10.13
C TYR A 423 -3.98 -0.18 8.61
N PRO A 424 -3.38 -1.26 8.08
CA PRO A 424 -3.38 -1.58 6.65
C PRO A 424 -4.79 -1.67 6.03
N ALA A 425 -5.79 -2.01 6.85
CA ALA A 425 -7.18 -2.04 6.42
C ALA A 425 -7.72 -0.67 5.99
N PHE A 426 -7.12 0.44 6.43
CA PHE A 426 -7.55 1.79 6.05
C PHE A 426 -7.06 2.19 4.65
N SER A 427 -6.07 1.49 4.10
CA SER A 427 -5.59 1.67 2.73
C SER A 427 -6.46 0.94 1.69
N VAL A 428 -7.34 0.03 2.12
CA VAL A 428 -8.19 -0.77 1.21
C VAL A 428 -9.05 0.08 0.27
N PRO A 429 -9.74 1.17 0.70
CA PRO A 429 -10.45 2.04 -0.24
C PRO A 429 -9.54 2.62 -1.31
N GLY A 430 -8.34 3.11 -0.93
CA GLY A 430 -7.35 3.64 -1.87
C GLY A 430 -6.81 2.58 -2.85
N MET A 431 -6.59 1.35 -2.39
CA MET A 431 -6.24 0.23 -3.26
C MET A 431 -7.33 -0.01 -4.31
N ILE A 432 -8.60 -0.03 -3.89
CA ILE A 432 -9.75 -0.25 -4.79
C ILE A 432 -9.91 0.92 -5.77
N TYR A 433 -9.65 2.17 -5.36
CA TYR A 433 -9.62 3.30 -6.30
C TYR A 433 -8.58 3.07 -7.39
N GLY A 434 -7.35 2.67 -7.02
CA GLY A 434 -6.30 2.32 -7.99
C GLY A 434 -6.73 1.23 -8.96
N ALA A 435 -7.35 0.17 -8.46
CA ALA A 435 -7.92 -0.91 -9.26
C ALA A 435 -8.99 -0.40 -10.25
N CYS A 436 -9.96 0.35 -9.76
CA CYS A 436 -11.08 0.84 -10.57
C CYS A 436 -10.64 1.82 -11.66
N PHE A 437 -9.87 2.84 -11.27
CA PHE A 437 -9.48 3.91 -12.21
C PHE A 437 -8.36 3.51 -13.17
N SER A 438 -7.62 2.45 -12.91
CA SER A 438 -6.71 1.86 -13.88
C SER A 438 -7.38 0.89 -14.85
N TRP A 439 -8.45 0.24 -14.39
CA TRP A 439 -9.20 -0.71 -15.20
C TRP A 439 -10.07 -0.03 -16.27
N ASN A 440 -10.85 0.95 -15.85
CA ASN A 440 -11.83 1.62 -16.69
C ASN A 440 -11.82 3.13 -16.40
N PRO A 441 -11.83 4.02 -17.43
CA PRO A 441 -11.86 5.48 -17.24
C PRO A 441 -13.23 6.01 -16.76
N SER A 442 -14.11 5.15 -16.21
CA SER A 442 -15.44 5.55 -15.78
C SER A 442 -15.40 6.66 -14.73
N GLU A 443 -16.24 7.67 -14.90
CA GLU A 443 -16.45 8.75 -13.93
C GLU A 443 -17.42 8.28 -12.83
N ILE A 444 -16.89 7.58 -11.82
CA ILE A 444 -17.66 7.28 -10.60
C ILE A 444 -17.27 8.28 -9.51
N GLY A 445 -18.26 9.02 -9.00
CA GLY A 445 -18.04 10.03 -7.97
C GLY A 445 -17.62 9.44 -6.62
N PHE A 446 -16.98 10.28 -5.79
CA PHE A 446 -16.42 9.88 -4.48
C PHE A 446 -17.45 9.18 -3.57
N ASP A 447 -18.62 9.76 -3.41
CA ASP A 447 -19.66 9.20 -2.53
C ASP A 447 -20.19 7.86 -3.06
N GLU A 448 -20.37 7.75 -4.38
CA GLU A 448 -20.91 6.54 -4.99
C GLU A 448 -19.90 5.38 -4.95
N ILE A 449 -18.61 5.63 -5.23
CA ILE A 449 -17.61 4.57 -5.14
C ILE A 449 -17.45 4.09 -3.69
N ASN A 450 -17.48 5.00 -2.71
CA ASN A 450 -17.40 4.65 -1.29
C ASN A 450 -18.59 3.82 -0.82
N LYS A 451 -19.78 4.13 -1.33
CA LYS A 451 -20.99 3.35 -1.07
C LYS A 451 -20.88 1.94 -1.66
N GLN A 452 -20.35 1.80 -2.88
CA GLN A 452 -20.13 0.51 -3.51
C GLN A 452 -19.05 -0.30 -2.78
N ILE A 453 -17.93 0.31 -2.39
CA ILE A 453 -16.90 -0.35 -1.59
C ILE A 453 -17.47 -0.83 -0.25
N SER A 454 -18.25 0.01 0.44
CA SER A 454 -18.90 -0.37 1.70
C SER A 454 -19.73 -1.64 1.55
N ARG A 455 -20.45 -1.76 0.45
CA ARG A 455 -21.30 -2.95 0.17
C ARG A 455 -20.51 -4.17 -0.26
N LEU A 456 -19.57 -4.01 -1.21
CA LEU A 456 -18.87 -5.13 -1.85
C LEU A 456 -17.73 -5.67 -0.99
N GLU A 457 -16.94 -4.80 -0.34
CA GLU A 457 -15.79 -5.21 0.47
C GLU A 457 -16.20 -5.55 1.90
N TYR A 458 -17.05 -4.73 2.51
CA TYR A 458 -17.40 -4.88 3.92
C TYR A 458 -18.77 -5.50 4.17
N GLY A 459 -19.55 -5.77 3.12
CA GLY A 459 -20.92 -6.29 3.25
C GLY A 459 -21.84 -5.34 4.04
N ASP A 460 -21.53 -4.04 4.03
CA ASP A 460 -22.37 -3.02 4.66
C ASP A 460 -23.55 -2.65 3.77
N ASN A 461 -24.71 -3.22 4.03
CA ASN A 461 -25.93 -2.98 3.25
C ASN A 461 -26.40 -1.52 3.29
N SER A 462 -26.02 -0.74 4.32
CA SER A 462 -26.30 0.69 4.35
C SER A 462 -25.44 1.50 3.37
N GLY A 463 -24.25 1.00 3.03
CA GLY A 463 -23.31 1.66 2.13
C GLY A 463 -22.64 2.90 2.74
N THR A 464 -22.54 3.01 4.04
CA THR A 464 -22.08 4.23 4.74
C THR A 464 -20.67 4.13 5.32
N LEU A 465 -20.15 2.93 5.53
CA LEU A 465 -18.92 2.68 6.29
C LEU A 465 -17.72 3.50 5.77
N VAL A 466 -17.39 3.39 4.48
CA VAL A 466 -16.22 4.07 3.91
C VAL A 466 -16.38 5.59 3.90
N GLY A 467 -17.61 6.08 3.65
CA GLY A 467 -17.92 7.51 3.76
C GLY A 467 -17.76 8.05 5.19
N LEU A 468 -18.05 7.24 6.21
CA LEU A 468 -17.78 7.58 7.61
C LEU A 468 -16.27 7.55 7.91
N MET A 469 -15.54 6.55 7.44
CA MET A 469 -14.07 6.49 7.58
C MET A 469 -13.42 7.74 6.97
N ALA A 470 -13.85 8.17 5.79
CA ALA A 470 -13.30 9.33 5.10
C ALA A 470 -13.47 10.66 5.87
N GLN A 471 -14.45 10.76 6.77
CA GLN A 471 -14.64 11.95 7.58
C GLN A 471 -13.66 12.08 8.75
N ILE A 472 -13.08 10.95 9.22
CA ILE A 472 -12.32 10.89 10.45
C ILE A 472 -11.06 11.77 10.38
N SER A 473 -10.31 11.69 9.30
CA SER A 473 -9.06 12.44 9.13
C SER A 473 -9.25 13.96 9.16
N ASN A 474 -10.43 14.47 8.79
CA ASN A 474 -10.75 15.90 8.83
C ASN A 474 -10.73 16.51 10.25
N TYR A 475 -10.85 15.67 11.26
CA TYR A 475 -10.87 16.06 12.66
C TYR A 475 -9.54 15.85 13.38
N SER A 476 -8.49 15.37 12.70
CA SER A 476 -7.13 15.34 13.22
C SER A 476 -6.56 16.76 13.25
N LYS A 477 -6.11 17.22 14.43
CA LYS A 477 -5.57 18.56 14.67
C LYS A 477 -4.11 18.54 15.09
N PHE A 478 -3.66 17.42 15.61
CA PHE A 478 -2.27 17.10 15.94
C PHE A 478 -2.04 15.66 15.52
N ASP A 479 -1.53 15.47 14.30
CA ASP A 479 -1.32 14.15 13.73
C ASP A 479 -0.02 13.49 14.20
N TRP A 480 0.26 12.30 13.73
CA TRP A 480 1.46 11.57 14.13
C TRP A 480 2.75 12.24 13.63
N TRP A 481 2.71 12.90 12.46
CA TRP A 481 3.85 13.67 11.98
C TRP A 481 4.21 14.80 12.94
N ALA A 482 3.25 15.62 13.31
CA ALA A 482 3.47 16.71 14.26
C ALA A 482 3.96 16.19 15.63
N ALA A 483 3.41 15.06 16.10
CA ALA A 483 3.85 14.45 17.35
C ALA A 483 5.29 13.95 17.25
N ASN A 484 5.66 13.30 16.15
CA ASN A 484 7.02 12.80 15.94
C ASN A 484 8.04 13.95 15.90
N ILE A 485 7.80 15.00 15.09
CA ILE A 485 8.73 16.13 14.96
C ILE A 485 8.89 16.87 16.30
N PHE A 486 7.80 17.02 17.04
CA PHE A 486 7.86 17.64 18.38
C PHE A 486 8.75 16.82 19.34
N TYR A 487 8.58 15.50 19.37
CA TYR A 487 9.43 14.61 20.16
C TYR A 487 10.90 14.74 19.75
N GLU A 488 11.20 14.65 18.46
CA GLU A 488 12.56 14.67 17.95
C GLU A 488 13.28 15.99 18.21
N LYS A 489 12.56 17.13 18.15
CA LYS A 489 13.14 18.40 18.54
C LYS A 489 13.56 18.41 20.01
N TYR A 490 12.67 18.02 20.89
CA TYR A 490 12.91 18.16 22.35
C TYR A 490 13.78 17.05 22.93
N VAL A 491 13.84 15.88 22.31
CA VAL A 491 14.62 14.73 22.79
C VAL A 491 15.95 14.60 22.04
N LEU A 492 15.95 14.77 20.74
CA LEU A 492 17.13 14.56 19.88
C LEU A 492 17.79 15.87 19.43
N GLY A 493 17.13 17.03 19.63
CA GLY A 493 17.68 18.34 19.27
C GLY A 493 17.58 18.66 17.79
N HIS A 494 16.70 18.00 17.05
CA HIS A 494 16.47 18.32 15.65
C HIS A 494 15.80 19.69 15.48
N GLU A 495 16.12 20.39 14.40
CA GLU A 495 15.54 21.69 14.06
C GLU A 495 14.70 21.54 12.78
N PRO A 496 13.44 21.07 12.88
CA PRO A 496 12.58 20.91 11.71
C PRO A 496 12.17 22.26 11.13
N ASP A 497 12.00 22.32 9.82
CA ASP A 497 11.48 23.48 9.11
C ASP A 497 9.98 23.71 9.35
N ASP A 498 9.28 22.65 9.78
CA ASP A 498 7.83 22.67 10.02
C ASP A 498 7.48 23.33 11.36
N LYS A 499 6.31 23.94 11.41
CA LYS A 499 5.77 24.46 12.66
C LYS A 499 5.43 23.30 13.62
N LEU A 500 6.05 23.30 14.80
CA LEU A 500 5.92 22.23 15.79
C LEU A 500 4.50 21.99 16.27
N LEU A 501 3.77 23.10 16.58
CA LEU A 501 2.39 23.05 17.03
C LEU A 501 1.49 23.70 15.99
N PRO A 502 0.62 22.96 15.31
CA PRO A 502 -0.32 23.49 14.33
C PRO A 502 -1.24 24.56 14.94
N ASP A 503 -1.66 25.55 14.15
CA ASP A 503 -2.62 26.58 14.59
C ASP A 503 -3.94 25.98 15.10
N ALA A 504 -4.28 24.81 14.60
CA ALA A 504 -5.50 24.10 14.97
C ALA A 504 -5.58 23.70 16.46
N VAL A 505 -4.43 23.47 17.14
CA VAL A 505 -4.40 23.11 18.56
C VAL A 505 -4.28 24.30 19.50
N GLN A 506 -4.03 25.49 18.98
CA GLN A 506 -3.91 26.71 19.77
C GLN A 506 -5.25 27.17 20.38
N LYS A 507 -6.38 26.67 19.86
CA LYS A 507 -7.74 26.98 20.32
C LYS A 507 -8.42 25.71 20.85
N GLU A 508 -8.50 25.58 22.15
CA GLU A 508 -9.11 24.40 22.84
C GLU A 508 -10.54 24.10 22.34
N GLU A 509 -11.36 25.16 22.13
CA GLU A 509 -12.74 25.00 21.65
C GLU A 509 -12.81 24.22 20.32
N GLY A 510 -11.93 24.52 19.36
CA GLY A 510 -11.88 23.83 18.08
C GLY A 510 -11.51 22.35 18.21
N VAL A 511 -10.63 22.01 19.16
CA VAL A 511 -10.24 20.64 19.47
C VAL A 511 -11.39 19.89 20.15
N VAL A 512 -12.09 20.52 21.10
CA VAL A 512 -13.27 19.94 21.75
C VAL A 512 -14.35 19.62 20.74
N GLN A 513 -14.64 20.54 19.81
CA GLN A 513 -15.62 20.32 18.74
C GLN A 513 -15.18 19.19 17.78
N ALA A 514 -13.91 19.13 17.39
CA ALA A 514 -13.38 18.07 16.56
C ALA A 514 -13.52 16.70 17.25
N ASN A 515 -13.16 16.60 18.53
CA ASN A 515 -13.29 15.38 19.30
C ASN A 515 -14.75 14.95 19.49
N GLN A 516 -15.70 15.91 19.61
CA GLN A 516 -17.13 15.60 19.64
C GLN A 516 -17.60 15.02 18.30
N LYS A 517 -17.18 15.59 17.16
CA LYS A 517 -17.50 15.07 15.83
C LYS A 517 -16.97 13.66 15.62
N LEU A 518 -15.77 13.37 16.10
CA LEU A 518 -15.21 12.01 16.08
C LEU A 518 -16.09 11.02 16.87
N CYS A 519 -16.59 11.42 18.05
CA CYS A 519 -17.54 10.60 18.82
C CYS A 519 -18.83 10.35 18.04
N ASP A 520 -19.35 11.36 17.32
CA ASP A 520 -20.59 11.24 16.56
C ASP A 520 -20.41 10.30 15.36
N VAL A 521 -19.29 10.42 14.62
CA VAL A 521 -18.93 9.52 13.52
C VAL A 521 -18.79 8.08 14.04
N MET A 522 -18.07 7.89 15.16
CA MET A 522 -17.88 6.55 15.71
C MET A 522 -19.18 5.91 16.20
N ARG A 523 -20.11 6.70 16.74
CA ARG A 523 -21.45 6.23 17.12
C ARG A 523 -22.22 5.71 15.91
N GLN A 524 -22.18 6.44 14.78
CA GLN A 524 -22.79 6.01 13.51
C GLN A 524 -22.12 4.72 12.98
N MET A 525 -20.79 4.63 13.03
CA MET A 525 -20.08 3.42 12.60
C MET A 525 -20.46 2.19 13.45
N LYS A 526 -20.59 2.35 14.75
CA LYS A 526 -21.05 1.26 15.64
C LYS A 526 -22.47 0.82 15.30
N GLN A 527 -23.34 1.73 14.84
CA GLN A 527 -24.67 1.38 14.34
C GLN A 527 -24.59 0.67 12.97
N THR A 528 -23.71 1.11 12.08
CA THR A 528 -23.47 0.48 10.78
C THR A 528 -23.03 -0.98 10.91
N ALA A 529 -22.33 -1.34 11.97
CA ALA A 529 -21.90 -2.72 12.25
C ALA A 529 -23.04 -3.75 12.20
N ALA A 530 -24.27 -3.35 12.54
CA ALA A 530 -25.45 -4.23 12.46
C ALA A 530 -25.79 -4.63 11.03
N ASN A 531 -25.42 -3.82 10.04
CA ASN A 531 -25.70 -4.02 8.60
C ASN A 531 -24.55 -4.69 7.86
N MET A 532 -23.41 -4.96 8.53
CA MET A 532 -22.20 -5.51 7.94
C MET A 532 -22.18 -7.04 8.00
N ASN A 533 -21.42 -7.62 7.06
CA ASN A 533 -21.06 -9.03 7.16
C ASN A 533 -20.28 -9.27 8.48
N PRO A 534 -20.64 -10.31 9.28
CA PRO A 534 -19.93 -10.62 10.53
C PRO A 534 -18.42 -10.75 10.41
N HIS A 535 -17.91 -11.29 9.30
CA HIS A 535 -16.48 -11.47 9.06
C HIS A 535 -15.70 -10.17 8.83
N THR A 536 -16.36 -9.09 8.42
CA THR A 536 -15.74 -7.78 8.17
C THR A 536 -15.90 -6.80 9.33
N ARG A 537 -16.74 -7.11 10.31
CA ARG A 537 -16.96 -6.26 11.51
C ARG A 537 -15.71 -5.91 12.33
N PRO A 538 -14.63 -6.75 12.35
CA PRO A 538 -13.42 -6.38 13.08
C PRO A 538 -12.83 -5.02 12.71
N ILE A 539 -13.06 -4.50 11.50
CA ILE A 539 -12.65 -3.15 11.08
C ILE A 539 -13.17 -2.05 12.05
N ILE A 540 -14.34 -2.25 12.66
CA ILE A 540 -14.92 -1.27 13.59
C ILE A 540 -14.03 -1.08 14.81
N ALA A 541 -13.38 -2.14 15.32
CA ALA A 541 -12.46 -2.05 16.44
C ALA A 541 -11.17 -1.31 16.07
N GLU A 542 -10.65 -1.54 14.86
CA GLU A 542 -9.48 -0.83 14.35
C GLU A 542 -9.78 0.67 14.21
N VAL A 543 -10.94 1.01 13.64
CA VAL A 543 -11.37 2.42 13.52
C VAL A 543 -11.62 3.06 14.88
N ASP A 544 -12.19 2.33 15.86
CA ASP A 544 -12.43 2.86 17.23
C ASP A 544 -11.10 3.22 17.90
N LEU A 545 -10.05 2.39 17.74
CA LEU A 545 -8.70 2.67 18.23
C LEU A 545 -8.03 3.85 17.51
N ALA A 546 -8.22 3.97 16.20
CA ALA A 546 -7.69 5.11 15.42
C ALA A 546 -8.38 6.42 15.80
N VAL A 547 -9.70 6.41 15.97
CA VAL A 547 -10.47 7.56 16.44
C VAL A 547 -10.03 7.98 17.84
N GLU A 548 -9.81 7.01 18.73
CA GLU A 548 -9.31 7.30 20.07
C GLU A 548 -7.90 7.87 20.04
N ALA A 549 -7.01 7.36 19.16
CA ALA A 549 -5.70 7.97 18.92
C ALA A 549 -5.83 9.45 18.54
N ILE A 550 -6.60 9.77 17.52
CA ILE A 550 -6.79 11.15 17.05
C ILE A 550 -7.31 12.04 18.19
N ARG A 551 -8.27 11.57 18.98
CA ARG A 551 -8.80 12.32 20.11
C ARG A 551 -7.76 12.57 21.21
N ILE A 552 -6.93 11.58 21.50
CA ILE A 552 -5.82 11.69 22.45
C ILE A 552 -4.81 12.72 21.94
N TRP A 553 -4.31 12.55 20.71
CA TRP A 553 -3.29 13.42 20.16
C TRP A 553 -3.77 14.86 19.97
N ASN A 554 -5.02 15.08 19.59
CA ASN A 554 -5.64 16.41 19.59
C ASN A 554 -5.56 17.07 20.99
N MET A 555 -5.81 16.34 22.07
CA MET A 555 -5.71 16.86 23.44
C MET A 555 -4.26 17.08 23.85
N VAL A 556 -3.34 16.18 23.49
CA VAL A 556 -1.90 16.36 23.72
C VAL A 556 -1.42 17.67 23.07
N GLY A 557 -1.74 17.89 21.80
CA GLY A 557 -1.37 19.13 21.10
C GLY A 557 -1.89 20.39 21.80
N THR A 558 -3.13 20.36 22.34
CA THR A 558 -3.68 21.49 23.10
C THR A 558 -2.94 21.72 24.42
N MET A 559 -2.58 20.64 25.15
CA MET A 559 -1.80 20.76 26.39
C MET A 559 -0.42 21.37 26.11
N LEU A 560 0.27 20.90 25.07
CA LEU A 560 1.55 21.44 24.64
C LEU A 560 1.46 22.92 24.26
N ALA A 561 0.39 23.33 23.58
CA ALA A 561 0.15 24.72 23.22
C ALA A 561 -0.06 25.63 24.44
N VAL A 562 -0.64 25.13 25.53
CA VAL A 562 -0.72 25.83 26.82
C VAL A 562 0.69 26.11 27.37
N LYS A 563 1.56 25.11 27.38
CA LYS A 563 2.95 25.26 27.84
C LYS A 563 3.79 26.18 26.97
N GLU A 564 3.62 26.10 25.63
CA GLU A 564 4.32 27.00 24.69
C GLU A 564 4.01 28.47 24.97
N ARG A 565 2.80 28.78 25.47
CA ARG A 565 2.41 30.15 25.88
C ARG A 565 2.93 30.55 27.27
N GLY A 566 3.67 29.68 27.96
CA GLY A 566 4.15 29.89 29.32
C GLY A 566 3.06 29.78 30.38
N GLU A 567 1.93 29.13 30.07
CA GLU A 567 0.82 28.90 30.98
C GLU A 567 0.96 27.51 31.62
N ASP A 568 0.39 27.33 32.83
CA ASP A 568 0.32 26.03 33.47
C ASP A 568 -0.93 25.28 33.04
N TRP A 569 -0.79 24.00 32.71
CA TRP A 569 -1.92 23.12 32.44
C TRP A 569 -2.52 22.57 33.76
N ASP A 570 -3.76 22.11 33.66
CA ASP A 570 -4.44 21.39 34.74
C ASP A 570 -3.75 20.03 34.95
N GLU A 571 -3.04 19.87 36.09
CA GLU A 571 -2.28 18.64 36.40
C GLU A 571 -3.17 17.40 36.48
N ALA A 572 -4.41 17.51 36.96
CA ALA A 572 -5.32 16.39 37.05
C ALA A 572 -5.74 15.90 35.64
N LYS A 573 -6.07 16.84 34.74
CA LYS A 573 -6.38 16.53 33.37
C LYS A 573 -5.16 15.95 32.62
N ALA A 574 -3.97 16.49 32.86
CA ALA A 574 -2.73 15.99 32.24
C ALA A 574 -2.44 14.55 32.72
N TYR A 575 -2.60 14.25 33.99
CA TYR A 575 -2.42 12.90 34.54
C TYR A 575 -3.48 11.92 34.00
N GLU A 576 -4.73 12.35 33.89
CA GLU A 576 -5.79 11.53 33.28
C GLU A 576 -5.47 11.22 31.79
N LEU A 577 -5.04 12.22 31.04
CA LEU A 577 -4.66 12.05 29.64
C LEU A 577 -3.46 11.09 29.48
N ALA A 578 -2.42 11.21 30.30
CA ALA A 578 -1.30 10.29 30.34
C ALA A 578 -1.75 8.84 30.57
N SER A 579 -2.63 8.64 31.56
CA SER A 579 -3.19 7.31 31.84
C SER A 579 -4.07 6.77 30.71
N ARG A 580 -4.74 7.66 29.98
CA ARG A 580 -5.55 7.33 28.80
C ARG A 580 -4.67 6.92 27.61
N ILE A 581 -3.55 7.60 27.39
CA ILE A 581 -2.52 7.24 26.38
C ILE A 581 -2.05 5.80 26.61
N GLU A 582 -1.65 5.46 27.84
CA GLU A 582 -1.10 4.13 28.15
C GLU A 582 -2.13 3.01 27.99
N ARG A 583 -3.39 3.23 28.43
CA ARG A 583 -4.47 2.25 28.22
C ARG A 583 -4.79 2.05 26.74
N TRP A 584 -4.88 3.15 25.98
CA TRP A 584 -5.07 3.08 24.54
C TRP A 584 -3.93 2.33 23.86
N PHE A 585 -2.68 2.65 24.19
CA PHE A 585 -1.52 2.04 23.56
C PHE A 585 -1.39 0.53 23.88
N MET A 586 -1.86 0.10 25.03
CA MET A 586 -1.95 -1.33 25.34
C MET A 586 -2.88 -2.06 24.34
N ALA A 587 -4.06 -1.51 24.08
CA ALA A 587 -5.00 -2.08 23.10
C ALA A 587 -4.44 -1.98 21.66
N TYR A 588 -3.77 -0.88 21.33
CA TYR A 588 -3.11 -0.67 20.05
C TYR A 588 -2.03 -1.73 19.78
N LYS A 589 -1.17 -2.04 20.76
CA LYS A 589 -0.17 -3.12 20.65
C LYS A 589 -0.80 -4.49 20.42
N GLN A 590 -1.91 -4.79 21.05
CA GLN A 590 -2.63 -6.06 20.82
C GLN A 590 -3.13 -6.16 19.39
N GLN A 591 -3.73 -5.09 18.89
CA GLN A 591 -4.23 -5.04 17.50
C GLN A 591 -3.09 -5.03 16.47
N TRP A 592 -1.97 -4.37 16.77
CA TRP A 592 -0.76 -4.43 15.96
C TRP A 592 -0.31 -5.87 15.73
N ARG A 593 -0.15 -6.64 16.82
CA ARG A 593 0.33 -8.04 16.81
C ARG A 593 -0.66 -9.03 16.17
N ALA A 594 -1.91 -8.64 16.00
CA ALA A 594 -2.90 -9.46 15.30
C ALA A 594 -2.69 -9.48 13.78
N VAL A 595 -1.96 -8.50 13.24
CA VAL A 595 -1.76 -8.34 11.79
C VAL A 595 -0.30 -8.23 11.37
N SER A 596 0.58 -7.82 12.29
CA SER A 596 1.98 -7.52 12.03
C SER A 596 2.92 -8.25 13.00
N ARG A 597 4.17 -8.41 12.60
CA ARG A 597 5.30 -8.74 13.47
C ARG A 597 5.63 -7.51 14.32
N GLU A 598 6.63 -7.58 15.21
CA GLU A 598 6.98 -6.44 16.08
C GLU A 598 7.35 -5.18 15.29
N GLY A 599 8.27 -5.28 14.31
CA GLY A 599 8.73 -4.12 13.54
C GLY A 599 9.14 -2.95 14.46
N ASP A 600 8.84 -1.72 14.05
CA ASP A 600 9.17 -0.51 14.82
C ASP A 600 8.24 -0.24 16.02
N LEU A 601 7.46 -1.21 16.48
CA LEU A 601 6.50 -0.98 17.58
C LEU A 601 7.19 -0.45 18.86
N HIS A 602 8.44 -0.83 19.08
CA HIS A 602 9.23 -0.35 20.22
C HIS A 602 9.61 1.14 20.07
N HIS A 603 9.96 1.61 18.87
CA HIS A 603 10.25 3.03 18.62
C HIS A 603 9.00 3.90 18.73
N ILE A 604 7.85 3.39 18.27
CA ILE A 604 6.56 4.05 18.50
C ILE A 604 6.27 4.14 19.99
N ALA A 605 6.55 3.08 20.76
CA ALA A 605 6.35 3.04 22.21
C ALA A 605 7.18 4.08 22.94
N GLU A 606 8.43 4.30 22.53
CA GLU A 606 9.30 5.34 23.12
C GLU A 606 8.65 6.72 23.02
N ILE A 607 8.15 7.09 21.85
CA ILE A 607 7.48 8.37 21.63
C ILE A 607 6.18 8.47 22.46
N VAL A 608 5.34 7.44 22.40
CA VAL A 608 4.06 7.41 23.12
C VAL A 608 4.25 7.55 24.63
N PHE A 609 5.22 6.84 25.20
CA PHE A 609 5.50 6.89 26.63
C PHE A 609 6.19 8.19 27.03
N TRP A 610 7.03 8.75 26.17
CA TRP A 610 7.60 10.07 26.44
C TRP A 610 6.51 11.13 26.61
N TYR A 611 5.46 11.13 25.78
CA TYR A 611 4.32 12.05 25.94
C TYR A 611 3.54 11.81 27.25
N ALA A 612 3.34 10.55 27.64
CA ALA A 612 2.70 10.23 28.91
C ALA A 612 3.51 10.73 30.11
N ASP A 613 4.85 10.59 30.04
CA ASP A 613 5.76 11.07 31.08
C ASP A 613 5.87 12.61 31.08
N CYS A 614 5.88 13.24 29.90
CA CYS A 614 5.83 14.70 29.78
C CYS A 614 4.59 15.29 30.48
N LEU A 615 3.41 14.72 30.23
CA LEU A 615 2.16 15.12 30.88
C LEU A 615 2.17 14.94 32.42
N ARG A 616 3.03 14.05 32.94
CA ARG A 616 3.23 13.85 34.39
C ARG A 616 4.38 14.68 34.96
N ASN A 617 4.97 15.59 34.19
CA ASN A 617 6.18 16.35 34.55
C ASN A 617 7.38 15.45 34.92
N ARG A 618 7.55 14.31 34.26
CA ARG A 618 8.62 13.33 34.53
C ARG A 618 9.75 13.34 33.51
N THR A 619 9.70 14.22 32.53
CA THR A 619 10.76 14.41 31.56
C THR A 619 11.71 15.52 32.04
N ASN A 620 13.01 15.39 31.71
CA ASN A 620 13.99 16.44 31.97
C ASN A 620 13.90 17.61 30.96
N VAL A 621 12.93 17.58 30.10
CA VAL A 621 12.73 18.59 29.05
C VAL A 621 11.89 19.73 29.62
N VAL A 622 12.44 20.93 29.61
CA VAL A 622 11.69 22.16 29.89
C VAL A 622 11.02 22.56 28.59
N LEU A 623 9.71 22.39 28.52
CA LEU A 623 8.86 22.83 27.40
C LEU A 623 8.70 24.34 27.41
#